data_f619937ca4138cf8e2c29de3a54f6e72
#
_entry.id   f619937ca4138cf8e2c29de3a54f6e72
#
_cell.length_a   1.000
_cell.length_b   1.000
_cell.length_c   1.000
_cell.angle_alpha   90.00
_cell.angle_beta   90.00
_cell.angle_gamma   90.00
#
_symmetry.space_group_name_H-M   'P 1'
#
loop_
_entity.id
_entity.type
_entity.pdbx_description
1 polymer ?
#
loop_
_entity_poly.entity_id
_entity_poly.type
_entity_poly.pdbx_seq_one_letter_code
_entity_poly.pdbx_strand_id
1 'polypeptide(L)'
;MKEFISILISFIFMSLADSIDSAFNNLISIDAIVVTGSFLLIDYIFKSFAEIGIYTYRTTRKNEWQYLWFNIIFGILMGIIVLTCKNLIVNIFNLSDTQKNMLSILLNFYAIYVVFGRLANGIFEIIRLKGQLKLYRKSLIVYYVSLIALDTFAYLFTKNLTLLFVATIVSWLISVIYMLYNLKLKFELPNKNSLKNVIKYGFAYSSERLLSRIFLLLYGVIASHMGTEKYGIHTVCYSVCLTLEIITNAYQAALMIKVPEGKTYIEQYNNCINMRNKCFPLIIALNFVFTFIYLVISHGSLPLNKCFPYIIFYSLGVFGLYPYETYKTLCISQGKSFILLIGSTIGVIIRFLICLLFLNTPFALFVFGIVNFIDFFSRSIVYRIVLSKLCKKGNFSI
;
A
#
# COMPACT_ATOMS: atom_id res chain seq x y z
N MET A 1 19.22 -7.80 -11.96
CA MET A 1 18.22 -7.72 -13.06
C MET A 1 17.30 -8.94 -13.10
N LYS A 2 17.84 -10.18 -13.18
CA LYS A 2 17.02 -11.42 -13.24
C LYS A 2 16.04 -11.55 -12.06
N GLU A 3 16.49 -11.31 -10.84
CA GLU A 3 15.67 -11.34 -9.62
C GLU A 3 14.58 -10.28 -9.64
N PHE A 4 14.93 -9.04 -10.05
CA PHE A 4 13.96 -7.96 -10.20
C PHE A 4 12.86 -8.34 -11.19
N ILE A 5 13.20 -8.86 -12.37
CA ILE A 5 12.21 -9.27 -13.37
C ILE A 5 11.32 -10.40 -12.84
N SER A 6 11.88 -11.38 -12.14
CA SER A 6 11.10 -12.49 -11.57
C SER A 6 10.09 -12.03 -10.51
N ILE A 7 10.49 -11.10 -9.64
CA ILE A 7 9.63 -10.50 -8.63
C ILE A 7 8.57 -9.61 -9.32
N LEU A 8 8.99 -8.82 -10.29
CA LEU A 8 8.12 -7.91 -11.03
C LEU A 8 6.96 -8.63 -11.74
N ILE A 9 7.23 -9.76 -12.39
CA ILE A 9 6.18 -10.55 -13.06
C ILE A 9 5.10 -10.98 -12.05
N SER A 10 5.49 -11.45 -10.87
CA SER A 10 4.53 -11.82 -9.83
C SER A 10 3.71 -10.63 -9.34
N PHE A 11 4.33 -9.47 -9.21
CA PHE A 11 3.69 -8.25 -8.75
C PHE A 11 2.77 -7.62 -9.81
N ILE A 12 3.14 -7.72 -11.10
CA ILE A 12 2.25 -7.30 -12.20
C ILE A 12 0.98 -8.14 -12.21
N PHE A 13 1.09 -9.46 -12.03
CA PHE A 13 -0.09 -10.32 -11.93
C PHE A 13 -1.02 -9.90 -10.78
N MET A 14 -0.46 -9.64 -9.60
CA MET A 14 -1.21 -9.14 -8.45
C MET A 14 -1.91 -7.81 -8.77
N SER A 15 -1.18 -6.86 -9.35
CA SER A 15 -1.72 -5.52 -9.63
C SER A 15 -2.80 -5.51 -10.70
N LEU A 16 -2.70 -6.37 -11.71
CA LEU A 16 -3.77 -6.52 -12.70
C LEU A 16 -5.04 -7.06 -12.05
N ALA A 17 -4.93 -8.04 -11.18
CA ALA A 17 -6.06 -8.59 -10.48
C ALA A 17 -6.70 -7.59 -9.50
N ASP A 18 -5.89 -6.83 -8.74
CA ASP A 18 -6.39 -5.75 -7.88
C ASP A 18 -7.05 -4.62 -8.70
N SER A 19 -6.55 -4.35 -9.92
CA SER A 19 -7.17 -3.38 -10.82
C SER A 19 -8.52 -3.86 -11.37
N ILE A 20 -8.67 -5.16 -11.62
CA ILE A 20 -9.94 -5.76 -12.04
C ILE A 20 -10.97 -5.68 -10.91
N ASP A 21 -10.61 -6.02 -9.66
CA ASP A 21 -11.47 -5.85 -8.48
C ASP A 21 -11.90 -4.37 -8.34
N SER A 22 -10.94 -3.46 -8.43
CA SER A 22 -11.25 -2.01 -8.41
C SER A 22 -12.18 -1.58 -9.53
N ALA A 23 -12.04 -2.19 -10.73
CA ALA A 23 -12.90 -1.89 -11.87
C ALA A 23 -14.36 -2.27 -11.61
N PHE A 24 -14.64 -3.44 -11.02
CA PHE A 24 -16.00 -3.82 -10.66
C PHE A 24 -16.64 -2.82 -9.71
N ASN A 25 -15.92 -2.37 -8.68
CA ASN A 25 -16.39 -1.33 -7.75
C ASN A 25 -16.67 -0.02 -8.50
N ASN A 26 -15.79 0.40 -9.39
CA ASN A 26 -15.87 1.65 -10.13
C ASN A 26 -16.98 1.65 -11.21
N LEU A 27 -17.34 0.48 -11.75
CA LEU A 27 -18.42 0.34 -12.74
C LEU A 27 -19.82 0.55 -12.17
N ILE A 28 -20.02 0.49 -10.86
CA ILE A 28 -21.34 0.66 -10.23
C ILE A 28 -21.82 2.09 -10.39
N SER A 29 -21.04 3.08 -9.91
CA SER A 29 -21.38 4.50 -9.95
C SER A 29 -20.21 5.39 -9.53
N ILE A 30 -20.30 6.69 -9.78
CA ILE A 30 -19.34 7.68 -9.27
C ILE A 30 -19.35 7.68 -7.73
N ASP A 31 -20.52 7.53 -7.10
CA ASP A 31 -20.64 7.44 -5.65
C ASP A 31 -19.89 6.22 -5.09
N ALA A 32 -19.95 5.08 -5.78
CA ALA A 32 -19.18 3.90 -5.40
C ALA A 32 -17.66 4.14 -5.49
N ILE A 33 -17.18 4.85 -6.53
CA ILE A 33 -15.77 5.24 -6.66
C ILE A 33 -15.33 6.08 -5.45
N VAL A 34 -16.11 7.11 -5.12
CA VAL A 34 -15.81 8.03 -4.01
C VAL A 34 -15.80 7.29 -2.67
N VAL A 35 -16.80 6.44 -2.44
CA VAL A 35 -16.93 5.65 -1.21
C VAL A 35 -15.78 4.64 -1.06
N THR A 36 -15.45 3.92 -2.14
CA THR A 36 -14.34 2.95 -2.13
C THR A 36 -12.99 3.65 -1.89
N GLY A 37 -12.77 4.81 -2.51
CA GLY A 37 -11.57 5.61 -2.27
C GLY A 37 -11.46 6.06 -0.80
N SER A 38 -12.55 6.57 -0.23
CA SER A 38 -12.59 6.95 1.19
C SER A 38 -12.36 5.77 2.13
N PHE A 39 -12.97 4.62 1.83
CA PHE A 39 -12.76 3.37 2.57
C PHE A 39 -11.30 2.91 2.55
N LEU A 40 -10.65 2.92 1.38
CA LEU A 40 -9.25 2.53 1.23
C LEU A 40 -8.30 3.42 2.06
N LEU A 41 -8.57 4.74 2.13
CA LEU A 41 -7.78 5.65 2.96
C LEU A 41 -7.90 5.32 4.45
N ILE A 42 -9.08 4.93 4.91
CA ILE A 42 -9.32 4.45 6.27
C ILE A 42 -8.54 3.14 6.51
N ASP A 43 -8.69 2.16 5.60
CA ASP A 43 -8.01 0.86 5.71
C ASP A 43 -6.47 1.01 5.72
N TYR A 44 -5.91 1.93 4.97
CA TYR A 44 -4.47 2.16 4.95
C TYR A 44 -3.89 2.57 6.30
N ILE A 45 -4.60 3.35 7.11
CA ILE A 45 -4.16 3.67 8.49
C ILE A 45 -4.06 2.39 9.31
N PHE A 46 -5.14 1.62 9.35
CA PHE A 46 -5.18 0.40 10.14
C PHE A 46 -4.20 -0.67 9.61
N LYS A 47 -3.97 -0.68 8.31
CA LYS A 47 -2.96 -1.52 7.66
C LYS A 47 -1.54 -1.24 8.18
N SER A 48 -1.22 0.02 8.45
CA SER A 48 0.10 0.41 8.97
C SER A 48 0.40 -0.18 10.35
N PHE A 49 -0.60 -0.34 11.19
CA PHE A 49 -0.43 -0.98 12.48
C PHE A 49 -0.16 -2.49 12.36
N ALA A 50 -0.77 -3.19 11.39
CA ALA A 50 -0.47 -4.60 11.16
C ALA A 50 0.98 -4.83 10.70
N GLU A 51 1.60 -3.84 10.08
CA GLU A 51 3.01 -3.90 9.66
C GLU A 51 3.98 -4.00 10.84
N ILE A 52 3.58 -3.62 12.06
CA ILE A 52 4.36 -3.83 13.28
C ILE A 52 4.78 -5.31 13.41
N GLY A 53 3.83 -6.22 13.25
CA GLY A 53 4.09 -7.65 13.30
C GLY A 53 4.97 -8.16 12.17
N ILE A 54 4.74 -7.65 10.95
CA ILE A 54 5.52 -8.03 9.76
C ILE A 54 7.01 -7.72 9.96
N TYR A 55 7.35 -6.54 10.45
CA TYR A 55 8.75 -6.17 10.66
C TYR A 55 9.43 -7.06 11.69
N THR A 56 8.78 -7.36 12.81
CA THR A 56 9.34 -8.28 13.80
C THR A 56 9.53 -9.67 13.23
N TYR A 57 8.57 -10.18 12.48
CA TYR A 57 8.68 -11.50 11.86
C TYR A 57 9.79 -11.55 10.80
N ARG A 58 9.96 -10.51 9.99
CA ARG A 58 11.05 -10.40 9.00
C ARG A 58 12.43 -10.47 9.63
N THR A 59 12.60 -9.92 10.82
CA THR A 59 13.88 -9.92 11.54
C THR A 59 14.14 -11.22 12.28
N THR A 60 13.13 -11.80 12.92
CA THR A 60 13.29 -12.99 13.77
C THR A 60 13.12 -14.31 13.02
N ARG A 61 12.22 -14.35 12.03
CA ARG A 61 11.78 -15.54 11.27
C ARG A 61 11.37 -16.72 12.16
N LYS A 62 10.91 -16.43 13.38
CA LYS A 62 10.50 -17.41 14.40
C LYS A 62 9.12 -17.07 14.91
N ASN A 63 8.46 -18.04 15.53
CA ASN A 63 7.17 -17.86 16.21
C ASN A 63 6.05 -17.39 15.26
N GLU A 64 5.81 -18.10 14.16
CA GLU A 64 4.81 -17.76 13.15
C GLU A 64 3.42 -17.55 13.75
N TRP A 65 2.99 -18.42 14.67
CA TRP A 65 1.69 -18.29 15.32
C TRP A 65 1.59 -17.05 16.21
N GLN A 66 2.67 -16.61 16.86
CA GLN A 66 2.64 -15.36 17.64
C GLN A 66 2.45 -14.15 16.74
N TYR A 67 3.04 -14.18 15.56
CA TYR A 67 2.81 -13.14 14.54
C TYR A 67 1.38 -13.18 13.99
N LEU A 68 0.80 -14.35 13.72
CA LEU A 68 -0.58 -14.49 13.28
C LEU A 68 -1.56 -14.05 14.38
N TRP A 69 -1.34 -14.43 15.62
CA TRP A 69 -2.13 -13.97 16.77
C TRP A 69 -2.09 -12.45 16.92
N PHE A 70 -0.92 -11.84 16.74
CA PHE A 70 -0.84 -10.38 16.72
C PHE A 70 -1.78 -9.78 15.65
N ASN A 71 -1.75 -10.31 14.43
CA ASN A 71 -2.61 -9.82 13.35
C ASN A 71 -4.11 -10.01 13.65
N ILE A 72 -4.50 -11.15 14.26
CA ILE A 72 -5.90 -11.43 14.63
C ILE A 72 -6.35 -10.47 15.74
N ILE A 73 -5.62 -10.42 16.84
CA ILE A 73 -5.98 -9.59 18.01
C ILE A 73 -6.04 -8.13 17.60
N PHE A 74 -5.04 -7.68 16.85
CA PHE A 74 -4.99 -6.31 16.36
C PHE A 74 -6.10 -6.01 15.37
N GLY A 75 -6.42 -6.94 14.47
CA GLY A 75 -7.55 -6.82 13.55
C GLY A 75 -8.88 -6.67 14.29
N ILE A 76 -9.11 -7.45 15.35
CA ILE A 76 -10.32 -7.34 16.20
C ILE A 76 -10.37 -5.96 16.88
N LEU A 77 -9.27 -5.51 17.48
CA LEU A 77 -9.20 -4.19 18.13
C LEU A 77 -9.51 -3.05 17.14
N MET A 78 -8.93 -3.10 15.94
CA MET A 78 -9.19 -2.09 14.90
C MET A 78 -10.64 -2.15 14.41
N GLY A 79 -11.20 -3.35 14.26
CA GLY A 79 -12.62 -3.52 13.94
C GLY A 79 -13.53 -2.86 14.98
N ILE A 80 -13.26 -3.07 16.26
CA ILE A 80 -14.02 -2.44 17.36
C ILE A 80 -13.87 -0.91 17.29
N ILE A 81 -12.66 -0.39 17.11
CA ILE A 81 -12.42 1.07 17.00
C ILE A 81 -13.20 1.66 15.84
N VAL A 82 -13.17 1.03 14.66
CA VAL A 82 -13.92 1.52 13.49
C VAL A 82 -15.42 1.50 13.74
N LEU A 83 -15.95 0.43 14.31
CA LEU A 83 -17.38 0.33 14.61
C LEU A 83 -17.84 1.37 15.65
N THR A 84 -17.06 1.61 16.69
CA THR A 84 -17.39 2.59 17.73
C THR A 84 -17.25 4.03 17.25
N CYS A 85 -16.25 4.32 16.41
CA CYS A 85 -15.98 5.65 15.87
C CYS A 85 -16.63 5.89 14.49
N LYS A 86 -17.47 4.98 14.01
CA LYS A 86 -17.99 4.96 12.64
C LYS A 86 -18.56 6.33 12.20
N ASN A 87 -19.44 6.92 13.00
CA ASN A 87 -20.06 8.21 12.67
C ASN A 87 -19.04 9.35 12.56
N LEU A 88 -18.04 9.36 13.44
CA LEU A 88 -16.96 10.32 13.36
C LEU A 88 -16.15 10.11 12.06
N ILE A 89 -15.77 8.87 11.77
CA ILE A 89 -15.00 8.51 10.58
C ILE A 89 -15.73 8.90 9.28
N VAL A 90 -17.03 8.63 9.18
CA VAL A 90 -17.83 9.00 8.01
C VAL A 90 -17.92 10.52 7.84
N ASN A 91 -18.00 11.27 8.93
CA ASN A 91 -18.17 12.73 8.90
C ASN A 91 -16.88 13.53 8.68
N ILE A 92 -15.69 12.91 8.73
CA ILE A 92 -14.45 13.62 8.38
C ILE A 92 -14.33 13.94 6.89
N PHE A 93 -15.02 13.16 6.04
CA PHE A 93 -15.07 13.40 4.60
C PHE A 93 -16.24 14.28 4.22
N ASN A 94 -16.05 15.13 3.21
CA ASN A 94 -17.12 15.95 2.64
C ASN A 94 -17.92 15.13 1.60
N LEU A 95 -18.74 14.19 2.09
CA LEU A 95 -19.55 13.28 1.30
C LEU A 95 -21.02 13.67 1.31
N SER A 96 -21.76 13.33 0.24
CA SER A 96 -23.22 13.40 0.22
C SER A 96 -23.83 12.38 1.20
N ASP A 97 -25.08 12.57 1.59
CA ASP A 97 -25.77 11.66 2.53
C ASP A 97 -25.86 10.23 1.99
N THR A 98 -26.06 10.06 0.68
CA THR A 98 -26.02 8.75 0.01
C THR A 98 -24.65 8.09 0.17
N GLN A 99 -23.57 8.82 -0.11
CA GLN A 99 -22.19 8.33 0.02
C GLN A 99 -21.85 8.01 1.48
N LYS A 100 -22.27 8.85 2.44
CA LYS A 100 -22.10 8.57 3.87
C LYS A 100 -22.79 7.29 4.31
N ASN A 101 -24.00 7.07 3.83
CA ASN A 101 -24.73 5.84 4.13
C ASN A 101 -24.02 4.60 3.53
N MET A 102 -23.61 4.66 2.27
CA MET A 102 -22.83 3.58 1.63
C MET A 102 -21.54 3.30 2.40
N LEU A 103 -20.75 4.31 2.76
CA LEU A 103 -19.52 4.14 3.53
C LEU A 103 -19.80 3.54 4.92
N SER A 104 -20.86 4.00 5.59
CA SER A 104 -21.30 3.46 6.89
C SER A 104 -21.65 1.98 6.82
N ILE A 105 -22.29 1.51 5.73
CA ILE A 105 -22.59 0.11 5.50
C ILE A 105 -21.30 -0.70 5.33
N LEU A 106 -20.35 -0.25 4.52
CA LEU A 106 -19.07 -0.94 4.36
C LEU A 106 -18.29 -1.04 5.69
N LEU A 107 -18.31 0.02 6.50
CA LEU A 107 -17.64 0.03 7.80
C LEU A 107 -18.27 -0.94 8.81
N ASN A 108 -19.54 -1.33 8.67
CA ASN A 108 -20.13 -2.39 9.48
C ASN A 108 -19.47 -3.76 9.25
N PHE A 109 -19.01 -4.04 8.02
CA PHE A 109 -18.29 -5.27 7.70
C PHE A 109 -16.78 -5.17 7.95
N TYR A 110 -16.28 -3.99 8.33
CA TYR A 110 -14.84 -3.74 8.44
C TYR A 110 -14.16 -4.64 9.46
N ALA A 111 -14.81 -4.96 10.58
CA ALA A 111 -14.23 -5.82 11.61
C ALA A 111 -13.89 -7.22 11.05
N ILE A 112 -14.77 -7.77 10.23
CA ILE A 112 -14.56 -9.08 9.57
C ILE A 112 -13.49 -8.95 8.48
N TYR A 113 -13.61 -7.91 7.64
CA TYR A 113 -12.66 -7.61 6.56
C TYR A 113 -11.22 -7.48 7.07
N VAL A 114 -11.00 -6.67 8.12
CA VAL A 114 -9.64 -6.43 8.63
C VAL A 114 -9.03 -7.68 9.26
N VAL A 115 -9.80 -8.51 9.96
CA VAL A 115 -9.30 -9.75 10.57
C VAL A 115 -8.85 -10.73 9.50
N PHE A 116 -9.71 -11.05 8.53
CA PHE A 116 -9.36 -12.01 7.48
C PHE A 116 -8.29 -11.48 6.54
N GLY A 117 -8.35 -10.20 6.16
CA GLY A 117 -7.32 -9.58 5.33
C GLY A 117 -5.95 -9.55 6.01
N ARG A 118 -5.87 -9.27 7.33
CA ARG A 118 -4.60 -9.30 8.07
C ARG A 118 -4.07 -10.71 8.25
N LEU A 119 -4.94 -11.66 8.55
CA LEU A 119 -4.56 -13.07 8.66
C LEU A 119 -4.01 -13.60 7.33
N ALA A 120 -4.72 -13.37 6.22
CA ALA A 120 -4.27 -13.77 4.89
C ALA A 120 -2.91 -13.16 4.54
N ASN A 121 -2.76 -11.83 4.67
CA ASN A 121 -1.50 -11.14 4.41
C ASN A 121 -0.36 -11.66 5.29
N GLY A 122 -0.65 -11.96 6.57
CA GLY A 122 0.32 -12.56 7.50
C GLY A 122 0.82 -13.93 7.02
N ILE A 123 -0.10 -14.79 6.58
CA ILE A 123 0.25 -16.12 6.09
C ILE A 123 1.03 -16.03 4.75
N PHE A 124 0.61 -15.14 3.83
CA PHE A 124 1.35 -14.86 2.60
C PHE A 124 2.81 -14.46 2.90
N GLU A 125 3.01 -13.60 3.88
CA GLU A 125 4.36 -13.18 4.29
C GLU A 125 5.19 -14.35 4.86
N ILE A 126 4.58 -15.19 5.69
CA ILE A 126 5.24 -16.40 6.23
C ILE A 126 5.69 -17.32 5.10
N ILE A 127 4.80 -17.63 4.15
CA ILE A 127 5.09 -18.50 3.00
C ILE A 127 6.25 -17.93 2.19
N ARG A 128 6.23 -16.63 1.93
CA ARG A 128 7.26 -15.92 1.17
C ARG A 128 8.62 -15.98 1.86
N LEU A 129 8.66 -15.68 3.17
CA LEU A 129 9.91 -15.65 3.94
C LEU A 129 10.48 -17.04 4.22
N LYS A 130 9.64 -18.09 4.19
CA LYS A 130 10.08 -19.49 4.21
C LYS A 130 10.63 -19.97 2.85
N GLY A 131 10.62 -19.12 1.83
CA GLY A 131 11.08 -19.49 0.49
C GLY A 131 10.17 -20.44 -0.27
N GLN A 132 8.93 -20.66 0.21
CA GLN A 132 7.96 -21.56 -0.43
C GLN A 132 7.25 -20.89 -1.61
N LEU A 133 8.03 -20.39 -2.58
CA LEU A 133 7.53 -19.59 -3.70
C LEU A 133 6.46 -20.31 -4.55
N LYS A 134 6.53 -21.63 -4.67
CA LYS A 134 5.50 -22.40 -5.39
C LYS A 134 4.15 -22.35 -4.67
N LEU A 135 4.13 -22.50 -3.35
CA LEU A 135 2.91 -22.37 -2.54
C LEU A 135 2.40 -20.93 -2.57
N TYR A 136 3.30 -19.95 -2.44
CA TYR A 136 2.97 -18.52 -2.54
C TYR A 136 2.20 -18.20 -3.83
N ARG A 137 2.74 -18.60 -4.99
CA ARG A 137 2.08 -18.37 -6.30
C ARG A 137 0.72 -19.06 -6.40
N LYS A 138 0.62 -20.33 -5.97
CA LYS A 138 -0.65 -21.06 -5.98
C LYS A 138 -1.70 -20.39 -5.09
N SER A 139 -1.30 -19.93 -3.91
CA SER A 139 -2.21 -19.23 -2.98
C SER A 139 -2.70 -17.90 -3.54
N LEU A 140 -1.84 -17.15 -4.25
CA LEU A 140 -2.25 -15.94 -4.97
C LEU A 140 -3.25 -16.26 -6.07
N ILE A 141 -3.01 -17.32 -6.87
CA ILE A 141 -3.96 -17.73 -7.91
C ILE A 141 -5.32 -18.11 -7.28
N VAL A 142 -5.33 -18.87 -6.20
CA VAL A 142 -6.57 -19.22 -5.49
C VAL A 142 -7.30 -17.97 -5.03
N TYR A 143 -6.61 -17.02 -4.42
CA TYR A 143 -7.21 -15.76 -3.97
C TYR A 143 -7.81 -14.97 -5.14
N TYR A 144 -7.03 -14.69 -6.16
CA TYR A 144 -7.49 -13.82 -7.26
C TYR A 144 -8.53 -14.49 -8.16
N VAL A 145 -8.45 -15.78 -8.39
CA VAL A 145 -9.49 -16.51 -9.15
C VAL A 145 -10.81 -16.49 -8.39
N SER A 146 -10.78 -16.74 -7.07
CA SER A 146 -12.00 -16.68 -6.25
C SER A 146 -12.54 -15.24 -6.19
N LEU A 147 -11.70 -14.22 -6.06
CA LEU A 147 -12.10 -12.82 -6.03
C LEU A 147 -12.79 -12.42 -7.34
N ILE A 148 -12.13 -12.60 -8.48
CA ILE A 148 -12.68 -12.22 -9.79
C ILE A 148 -13.98 -13.00 -10.09
N ALA A 149 -14.05 -14.28 -9.74
CA ALA A 149 -15.28 -15.07 -9.93
C ALA A 149 -16.44 -14.54 -9.09
N LEU A 150 -16.20 -14.25 -7.80
CA LEU A 150 -17.23 -13.73 -6.90
C LEU A 150 -17.63 -12.28 -7.25
N ASP A 151 -16.69 -11.43 -7.65
CA ASP A 151 -16.97 -10.07 -8.10
C ASP A 151 -17.79 -10.07 -9.38
N THR A 152 -17.42 -10.93 -10.35
CA THR A 152 -18.22 -11.11 -11.59
C THR A 152 -19.64 -11.51 -11.26
N PHE A 153 -19.81 -12.49 -10.37
CA PHE A 153 -21.13 -12.92 -9.92
C PHE A 153 -21.90 -11.79 -9.24
N ALA A 154 -21.30 -11.13 -8.24
CA ALA A 154 -21.93 -10.02 -7.52
C ALA A 154 -22.31 -8.87 -8.46
N TYR A 155 -21.44 -8.50 -9.41
CA TYR A 155 -21.71 -7.43 -10.35
C TYR A 155 -22.83 -7.77 -11.34
N LEU A 156 -22.80 -8.96 -11.94
CA LEU A 156 -23.80 -9.34 -12.95
C LEU A 156 -25.22 -9.47 -12.36
N PHE A 157 -25.33 -9.97 -11.14
CA PHE A 157 -26.65 -10.23 -10.54
C PHE A 157 -27.20 -9.08 -9.71
N THR A 158 -26.36 -8.22 -9.14
CA THR A 158 -26.86 -7.25 -8.14
C THR A 158 -26.39 -5.82 -8.36
N LYS A 159 -25.23 -5.61 -8.96
CA LYS A 159 -24.55 -4.28 -9.05
C LYS A 159 -24.49 -3.57 -7.69
N ASN A 160 -24.25 -4.32 -6.61
CA ASN A 160 -24.27 -3.82 -5.25
C ASN A 160 -22.84 -3.78 -4.67
N LEU A 161 -22.39 -2.60 -4.29
CA LEU A 161 -21.04 -2.38 -3.72
C LEU A 161 -20.80 -3.22 -2.46
N THR A 162 -21.82 -3.41 -1.62
CA THR A 162 -21.69 -4.22 -0.40
C THR A 162 -21.40 -5.68 -0.71
N LEU A 163 -22.01 -6.24 -1.77
CA LEU A 163 -21.77 -7.63 -2.16
C LEU A 163 -20.38 -7.82 -2.78
N LEU A 164 -19.86 -6.85 -3.55
CA LEU A 164 -18.46 -6.87 -4.00
C LEU A 164 -17.50 -6.85 -2.80
N PHE A 165 -17.80 -6.04 -1.80
CA PHE A 165 -17.00 -6.02 -0.58
C PHE A 165 -17.03 -7.35 0.20
N VAL A 166 -18.19 -8.00 0.26
CA VAL A 166 -18.33 -9.34 0.85
C VAL A 166 -17.58 -10.39 0.01
N ALA A 167 -17.56 -10.25 -1.31
CA ALA A 167 -16.76 -11.11 -2.20
C ALA A 167 -15.27 -11.09 -1.86
N THR A 168 -14.73 -9.91 -1.58
CA THR A 168 -13.33 -9.75 -1.11
C THR A 168 -13.11 -10.50 0.21
N ILE A 169 -14.02 -10.38 1.20
CA ILE A 169 -13.91 -11.08 2.49
C ILE A 169 -13.93 -12.61 2.29
N VAL A 170 -14.85 -13.11 1.46
CA VAL A 170 -14.96 -14.55 1.17
C VAL A 170 -13.72 -15.07 0.46
N SER A 171 -13.15 -14.29 -0.47
CA SER A 171 -11.90 -14.64 -1.17
C SER A 171 -10.70 -14.71 -0.22
N TRP A 172 -10.61 -13.79 0.76
CA TRP A 172 -9.63 -13.89 1.85
C TRP A 172 -9.80 -15.18 2.65
N LEU A 173 -11.04 -15.54 3.02
CA LEU A 173 -11.33 -16.74 3.78
C LEU A 173 -10.93 -18.02 3.02
N ILE A 174 -11.28 -18.12 1.74
CA ILE A 174 -10.91 -19.26 0.87
C ILE A 174 -9.37 -19.37 0.81
N SER A 175 -8.68 -18.26 0.61
CA SER A 175 -7.22 -18.23 0.54
C SER A 175 -6.56 -18.63 1.87
N VAL A 176 -7.10 -18.16 3.01
CA VAL A 176 -6.60 -18.51 4.36
C VAL A 176 -6.72 -20.01 4.60
N ILE A 177 -7.90 -20.61 4.30
CA ILE A 177 -8.13 -22.05 4.45
C ILE A 177 -7.14 -22.84 3.59
N TYR A 178 -7.00 -22.45 2.31
CA TYR A 178 -6.06 -23.10 1.39
C TYR A 178 -4.61 -23.03 1.89
N MET A 179 -4.18 -21.85 2.36
CA MET A 179 -2.82 -21.65 2.85
C MET A 179 -2.54 -22.42 4.13
N LEU A 180 -3.44 -22.38 5.12
CA LEU A 180 -3.25 -23.09 6.38
C LEU A 180 -3.19 -24.61 6.18
N TYR A 181 -4.05 -25.15 5.29
CA TYR A 181 -4.03 -26.57 4.95
C TYR A 181 -2.69 -27.02 4.35
N ASN A 182 -2.09 -26.20 3.46
CA ASN A 182 -0.84 -26.55 2.78
C ASN A 182 0.41 -26.23 3.61
N LEU A 183 0.36 -25.21 4.48
CA LEU A 183 1.52 -24.74 5.24
C LEU A 183 1.85 -25.64 6.44
N LYS A 184 0.88 -26.43 6.93
CA LYS A 184 1.04 -27.40 8.03
C LYS A 184 1.75 -26.80 9.26
N LEU A 185 1.38 -25.58 9.65
CA LEU A 185 1.95 -24.96 10.85
C LEU A 185 1.44 -25.69 12.10
N LYS A 186 2.36 -26.02 13.01
CA LYS A 186 1.98 -26.52 14.33
C LYS A 186 1.32 -25.38 15.10
N PHE A 187 0.08 -25.59 15.53
CA PHE A 187 -0.69 -24.59 16.26
C PHE A 187 -0.04 -24.29 17.63
N GLU A 188 0.10 -23.01 17.93
CA GLU A 188 0.62 -22.50 19.20
C GLU A 188 -0.34 -21.46 19.76
N LEU A 189 -0.57 -21.51 21.08
CA LEU A 189 -1.38 -20.51 21.76
C LEU A 189 -0.64 -19.16 21.89
N PRO A 190 -1.38 -18.04 22.04
CA PRO A 190 -0.76 -16.73 22.17
C PRO A 190 0.05 -16.65 23.47
N ASN A 191 1.28 -16.11 23.36
CA ASN A 191 2.18 -15.88 24.48
C ASN A 191 2.37 -14.37 24.70
N LYS A 192 2.01 -13.87 25.90
CA LYS A 192 2.07 -12.45 26.25
C LYS A 192 3.45 -11.82 26.02
N ASN A 193 4.53 -12.52 26.41
CA ASN A 193 5.88 -12.01 26.28
C ASN A 193 6.31 -11.92 24.81
N SER A 194 5.95 -12.91 23.99
CA SER A 194 6.22 -12.90 22.56
C SER A 194 5.44 -11.78 21.87
N LEU A 195 4.16 -11.57 22.20
CA LEU A 195 3.35 -10.48 21.67
C LEU A 195 3.92 -9.10 22.06
N LYS A 196 4.36 -8.93 23.31
CA LYS A 196 5.03 -7.70 23.76
C LYS A 196 6.30 -7.42 22.95
N ASN A 197 7.10 -8.46 22.66
CA ASN A 197 8.30 -8.32 21.82
C ASN A 197 7.94 -7.93 20.38
N VAL A 198 6.87 -8.48 19.80
CA VAL A 198 6.38 -8.09 18.48
C VAL A 198 6.12 -6.59 18.43
N ILE A 199 5.42 -6.05 19.43
CA ILE A 199 5.10 -4.61 19.51
C ILE A 199 6.38 -3.78 19.67
N LYS A 200 7.23 -4.15 20.65
CA LYS A 200 8.45 -3.39 21.00
C LYS A 200 9.39 -3.22 19.80
N TYR A 201 9.65 -4.29 19.05
CA TYR A 201 10.59 -4.24 17.93
C TYR A 201 9.97 -3.71 16.64
N GLY A 202 8.68 -3.98 16.41
CA GLY A 202 8.00 -3.55 15.18
C GLY A 202 7.57 -2.10 15.17
N PHE A 203 7.25 -1.51 16.34
CA PHE A 203 6.69 -0.17 16.43
C PHE A 203 7.62 0.92 15.86
N ALA A 204 8.92 0.84 16.15
CA ALA A 204 9.90 1.81 15.67
C ALA A 204 9.99 1.86 14.14
N TYR A 205 9.83 0.70 13.47
CA TYR A 205 9.85 0.62 12.02
C TYR A 205 8.55 1.02 11.34
N SER A 206 7.41 0.81 12.01
CA SER A 206 6.10 1.12 11.46
C SER A 206 5.68 2.57 11.67
N SER A 207 6.31 3.30 12.61
CA SER A 207 5.96 4.69 12.92
C SER A 207 6.08 5.63 11.71
N GLU A 208 7.09 5.46 10.87
CA GLU A 208 7.25 6.22 9.63
C GLU A 208 6.07 5.99 8.67
N ARG A 209 5.67 4.72 8.51
CA ARG A 209 4.54 4.38 7.65
C ARG A 209 3.22 4.85 8.22
N LEU A 210 3.02 4.71 9.52
CA LEU A 210 1.82 5.21 10.20
C LEU A 210 1.65 6.72 9.99
N LEU A 211 2.73 7.49 10.19
CA LEU A 211 2.73 8.93 9.95
C LEU A 211 2.33 9.23 8.49
N SER A 212 2.99 8.58 7.53
CA SER A 212 2.68 8.75 6.11
C SER A 212 1.22 8.41 5.78
N ARG A 213 0.61 7.41 6.44
CA ARG A 213 -0.79 7.00 6.21
C ARG A 213 -1.79 7.94 6.87
N ILE A 214 -1.49 8.50 8.04
CA ILE A 214 -2.31 9.55 8.66
C ILE A 214 -2.39 10.76 7.72
N PHE A 215 -1.26 11.20 7.19
CA PHE A 215 -1.25 12.31 6.24
C PHE A 215 -1.91 11.97 4.91
N LEU A 216 -1.85 10.71 4.48
CA LEU A 216 -2.59 10.25 3.31
C LEU A 216 -4.09 10.33 3.52
N LEU A 217 -4.60 9.98 4.70
CA LEU A 217 -6.01 10.21 5.05
C LEU A 217 -6.36 11.69 5.00
N LEU A 218 -5.57 12.56 5.64
CA LEU A 218 -5.78 14.00 5.61
C LEU A 218 -5.78 14.55 4.18
N TYR A 219 -4.89 14.07 3.33
CA TYR A 219 -4.86 14.39 1.90
C TYR A 219 -6.16 14.00 1.19
N GLY A 220 -6.68 12.79 1.45
CA GLY A 220 -7.96 12.36 0.88
C GLY A 220 -9.16 13.14 1.43
N VAL A 221 -9.12 13.51 2.72
CA VAL A 221 -10.14 14.41 3.31
C VAL A 221 -10.13 15.76 2.60
N ILE A 222 -8.95 16.36 2.39
CA ILE A 222 -8.85 17.62 1.62
C ILE A 222 -9.40 17.41 0.20
N ALA A 223 -9.03 16.32 -0.47
CA ALA A 223 -9.50 16.02 -1.82
C ALA A 223 -11.03 15.89 -1.89
N SER A 224 -11.68 15.38 -0.86
CA SER A 224 -13.16 15.27 -0.82
C SER A 224 -13.87 16.63 -0.89
N HIS A 225 -13.20 17.70 -0.52
CA HIS A 225 -13.75 19.07 -0.64
C HIS A 225 -13.73 19.64 -2.06
N MET A 226 -13.11 18.96 -3.04
CA MET A 226 -13.19 19.37 -4.45
C MET A 226 -14.56 19.09 -5.10
N GLY A 227 -15.45 18.42 -4.41
CA GLY A 227 -16.77 17.98 -4.89
C GLY A 227 -16.72 16.58 -5.54
N THR A 228 -17.87 15.92 -5.61
CA THR A 228 -18.02 14.49 -5.95
C THR A 228 -17.32 14.11 -7.26
N GLU A 229 -17.51 14.87 -8.33
CA GLU A 229 -16.93 14.54 -9.64
C GLU A 229 -15.39 14.60 -9.62
N LYS A 230 -14.84 15.74 -9.15
CA LYS A 230 -13.38 15.93 -9.07
C LYS A 230 -12.76 14.94 -8.10
N TYR A 231 -13.41 14.64 -6.98
CA TYR A 231 -12.94 13.64 -6.04
C TYR A 231 -12.98 12.24 -6.64
N GLY A 232 -14.01 11.92 -7.45
CA GLY A 232 -14.05 10.67 -8.22
C GLY A 232 -12.87 10.54 -9.20
N ILE A 233 -12.60 11.60 -9.99
CA ILE A 233 -11.44 11.63 -10.90
C ILE A 233 -10.13 11.46 -10.13
N HIS A 234 -9.97 12.18 -9.00
CA HIS A 234 -8.83 12.04 -8.11
C HIS A 234 -8.66 10.59 -7.64
N THR A 235 -9.75 9.96 -7.16
CA THR A 235 -9.74 8.58 -6.65
C THR A 235 -9.28 7.59 -7.71
N VAL A 236 -9.82 7.66 -8.94
CA VAL A 236 -9.41 6.80 -10.06
C VAL A 236 -7.93 7.01 -10.39
N CYS A 237 -7.49 8.25 -10.63
CA CYS A 237 -6.10 8.54 -10.96
C CYS A 237 -5.14 8.15 -9.85
N TYR A 238 -5.53 8.35 -8.59
CA TYR A 238 -4.73 7.98 -7.44
C TYR A 238 -4.64 6.46 -7.25
N SER A 239 -5.73 5.73 -7.46
CA SER A 239 -5.76 4.27 -7.44
C SER A 239 -4.83 3.67 -8.49
N VAL A 240 -4.83 4.22 -9.72
CA VAL A 240 -3.86 3.84 -10.77
C VAL A 240 -2.43 4.10 -10.30
N CYS A 241 -2.15 5.26 -9.70
CA CYS A 241 -0.83 5.58 -9.15
C CYS A 241 -0.38 4.56 -8.10
N LEU A 242 -1.26 4.20 -7.16
CA LEU A 242 -0.98 3.18 -6.13
C LEU A 242 -0.71 1.80 -6.74
N THR A 243 -1.43 1.46 -7.82
CA THR A 243 -1.18 0.21 -8.56
C THR A 243 0.19 0.24 -9.24
N LEU A 244 0.60 1.38 -9.79
CA LEU A 244 1.94 1.55 -10.38
C LEU A 244 3.08 1.47 -9.35
N GLU A 245 2.83 1.79 -8.06
CA GLU A 245 3.83 1.62 -6.99
C GLU A 245 4.31 0.17 -6.87
N ILE A 246 3.58 -0.79 -7.40
CA ILE A 246 3.99 -2.19 -7.44
C ILE A 246 5.30 -2.41 -8.20
N ILE A 247 5.56 -1.60 -9.24
CA ILE A 247 6.81 -1.64 -10.00
C ILE A 247 7.99 -1.24 -9.11
N THR A 248 7.81 -0.19 -8.31
CA THR A 248 8.82 0.27 -7.36
C THR A 248 8.94 -0.66 -6.15
N ASN A 249 7.85 -1.30 -5.71
CA ASN A 249 7.89 -2.31 -4.66
C ASN A 249 8.68 -3.56 -5.09
N ALA A 250 8.56 -3.98 -6.36
CA ALA A 250 9.39 -5.05 -6.92
C ALA A 250 10.87 -4.66 -6.94
N TYR A 251 11.16 -3.43 -7.30
CA TYR A 251 12.52 -2.87 -7.27
C TYR A 251 13.06 -2.82 -5.84
N GLN A 252 12.30 -2.33 -4.86
CA GLN A 252 12.69 -2.34 -3.46
C GLN A 252 12.97 -3.74 -2.94
N ALA A 253 12.12 -4.72 -3.26
CA ALA A 253 12.33 -6.11 -2.87
C ALA A 253 13.65 -6.68 -3.43
N ALA A 254 13.99 -6.34 -4.68
CA ALA A 254 15.23 -6.75 -5.30
C ALA A 254 16.46 -6.02 -4.69
N LEU A 255 16.32 -4.74 -4.33
CA LEU A 255 17.36 -4.01 -3.58
C LEU A 255 17.64 -4.65 -2.22
N MET A 256 16.60 -5.04 -1.48
CA MET A 256 16.75 -5.68 -0.17
C MET A 256 17.49 -7.03 -0.22
N ILE A 257 17.53 -7.68 -1.38
CA ILE A 257 18.35 -8.88 -1.59
C ILE A 257 19.80 -8.49 -1.85
N LYS A 258 20.04 -7.41 -2.61
CA LYS A 258 21.39 -7.03 -3.09
C LYS A 258 22.19 -6.20 -2.08
N VAL A 259 21.54 -5.42 -1.23
CA VAL A 259 22.24 -4.57 -0.25
C VAL A 259 23.09 -5.36 0.74
N PRO A 260 22.62 -6.48 1.32
CA PRO A 260 23.41 -7.28 2.26
C PRO A 260 24.64 -7.95 1.64
N GLU A 261 24.74 -8.03 0.30
CA GLU A 261 25.92 -8.59 -0.37
C GLU A 261 27.16 -7.68 -0.25
N GLY A 262 26.98 -6.38 0.03
CA GLY A 262 28.08 -5.45 0.26
C GLY A 262 28.63 -5.55 1.69
N LYS A 263 29.95 -5.78 1.83
CA LYS A 263 30.63 -5.85 3.14
C LYS A 263 30.82 -4.48 3.79
N THR A 264 30.93 -3.44 2.98
CA THR A 264 31.11 -2.07 3.44
C THR A 264 29.94 -1.19 3.02
N TYR A 265 29.74 -0.08 3.72
CA TYR A 265 28.70 0.89 3.33
C TYR A 265 28.88 1.43 1.90
N ILE A 266 30.12 1.66 1.49
CA ILE A 266 30.45 2.16 0.15
C ILE A 266 30.04 1.12 -0.91
N GLU A 267 30.31 -0.15 -0.67
CA GLU A 267 29.87 -1.23 -1.55
C GLU A 267 28.34 -1.33 -1.61
N GLN A 268 27.67 -1.25 -0.47
CA GLN A 268 26.20 -1.26 -0.40
C GLN A 268 25.62 -0.07 -1.17
N TYR A 269 26.17 1.13 -0.97
CA TYR A 269 25.78 2.33 -1.70
C TYR A 269 25.95 2.17 -3.21
N ASN A 270 27.13 1.72 -3.65
CA ASN A 270 27.44 1.50 -5.06
C ASN A 270 26.53 0.44 -5.68
N ASN A 271 26.26 -0.65 -4.98
CA ASN A 271 25.32 -1.69 -5.41
C ASN A 271 23.90 -1.13 -5.63
N CYS A 272 23.42 -0.31 -4.71
CA CYS A 272 22.12 0.35 -4.84
C CYS A 272 22.06 1.31 -6.03
N ILE A 273 23.08 2.18 -6.20
CA ILE A 273 23.12 3.14 -7.30
C ILE A 273 23.26 2.44 -8.66
N ASN A 274 24.09 1.42 -8.75
CA ASN A 274 24.24 0.62 -9.98
C ASN A 274 22.94 -0.08 -10.35
N MET A 275 22.24 -0.67 -9.38
CA MET A 275 20.95 -1.30 -9.62
C MET A 275 19.89 -0.26 -10.02
N ARG A 276 19.84 0.89 -9.35
CA ARG A 276 18.99 2.00 -9.73
C ARG A 276 19.18 2.38 -11.19
N ASN A 277 20.40 2.67 -11.60
CA ASN A 277 20.70 3.12 -12.97
C ASN A 277 20.34 2.06 -14.02
N LYS A 278 20.56 0.77 -13.72
CA LYS A 278 20.20 -0.34 -14.62
C LYS A 278 18.70 -0.58 -14.74
N CYS A 279 17.92 -0.36 -13.68
CA CYS A 279 16.48 -0.59 -13.68
C CYS A 279 15.69 0.63 -14.20
N PHE A 280 16.27 1.82 -14.17
CA PHE A 280 15.58 3.08 -14.48
C PHE A 280 14.87 3.10 -15.85
N PRO A 281 15.54 2.74 -16.97
CA PRO A 281 14.86 2.75 -18.28
C PRO A 281 13.65 1.81 -18.34
N LEU A 282 13.78 0.63 -17.74
CA LEU A 282 12.69 -0.35 -17.69
C LEU A 282 11.52 0.17 -16.84
N ILE A 283 11.80 0.80 -15.71
CA ILE A 283 10.76 1.36 -14.83
C ILE A 283 10.02 2.49 -15.54
N ILE A 284 10.72 3.37 -16.27
CA ILE A 284 10.09 4.42 -17.09
C ILE A 284 9.15 3.80 -18.12
N ALA A 285 9.64 2.86 -18.93
CA ALA A 285 8.85 2.23 -19.96
C ALA A 285 7.59 1.55 -19.42
N LEU A 286 7.75 0.77 -18.34
CA LEU A 286 6.65 0.08 -17.68
C LEU A 286 5.64 1.07 -17.06
N ASN A 287 6.13 2.15 -16.44
CA ASN A 287 5.25 3.17 -15.88
C ASN A 287 4.34 3.77 -16.94
N PHE A 288 4.87 4.15 -18.08
CA PHE A 288 4.06 4.70 -19.17
C PHE A 288 3.05 3.68 -19.71
N VAL A 289 3.48 2.47 -20.02
CA VAL A 289 2.60 1.43 -20.57
C VAL A 289 1.48 1.09 -19.59
N PHE A 290 1.81 0.81 -18.33
CA PHE A 290 0.82 0.40 -17.34
C PHE A 290 -0.07 1.55 -16.87
N THR A 291 0.36 2.81 -16.92
CA THR A 291 -0.50 3.97 -16.63
C THR A 291 -1.76 3.94 -17.47
N PHE A 292 -1.62 3.77 -18.78
CA PHE A 292 -2.78 3.75 -19.68
C PHE A 292 -3.60 2.47 -19.56
N ILE A 293 -2.94 1.31 -19.41
CA ILE A 293 -3.64 0.03 -19.22
C ILE A 293 -4.51 0.08 -17.96
N TYR A 294 -3.94 0.51 -16.83
CA TYR A 294 -4.68 0.57 -15.58
C TYR A 294 -5.75 1.66 -15.58
N LEU A 295 -5.53 2.78 -16.26
CA LEU A 295 -6.56 3.79 -16.40
C LEU A 295 -7.76 3.24 -17.18
N VAL A 296 -7.52 2.56 -18.30
CA VAL A 296 -8.59 1.94 -19.11
C VAL A 296 -9.36 0.89 -18.32
N ILE A 297 -8.68 0.13 -17.46
CA ILE A 297 -9.33 -0.87 -16.61
C ILE A 297 -10.12 -0.20 -15.48
N SER A 298 -9.57 0.84 -14.84
CA SER A 298 -10.05 1.36 -13.55
C SER A 298 -10.99 2.57 -13.64
N HIS A 299 -11.18 3.19 -14.83
CA HIS A 299 -12.01 4.41 -14.92
C HIS A 299 -13.48 4.18 -14.57
N GLY A 300 -14.00 2.98 -14.82
CA GLY A 300 -15.32 2.55 -14.43
C GLY A 300 -16.44 3.39 -15.04
N SER A 301 -17.33 3.95 -14.20
CA SER A 301 -18.44 4.80 -14.59
C SER A 301 -18.04 6.25 -14.97
N LEU A 302 -16.78 6.64 -14.69
CA LEU A 302 -16.27 7.95 -15.10
C LEU A 302 -15.81 7.91 -16.56
N PRO A 303 -16.18 8.91 -17.39
CA PRO A 303 -15.70 9.00 -18.75
C PRO A 303 -14.17 9.11 -18.81
N LEU A 304 -13.54 8.28 -19.64
CA LEU A 304 -12.08 8.19 -19.77
C LEU A 304 -11.43 9.56 -20.08
N ASN A 305 -12.08 10.37 -20.95
CA ASN A 305 -11.60 11.69 -21.31
C ASN A 305 -11.49 12.66 -20.13
N LYS A 306 -12.25 12.45 -19.04
CA LYS A 306 -12.16 13.26 -17.82
C LYS A 306 -10.96 12.89 -16.93
N CYS A 307 -10.51 11.65 -16.97
CA CYS A 307 -9.35 11.18 -16.21
C CYS A 307 -8.03 11.38 -16.97
N PHE A 308 -8.08 11.27 -18.30
CA PHE A 308 -6.90 11.27 -19.17
C PHE A 308 -5.97 12.49 -19.01
N PRO A 309 -6.46 13.76 -18.89
CA PRO A 309 -5.58 14.92 -18.72
C PRO A 309 -4.76 14.90 -17.44
N TYR A 310 -5.24 14.21 -16.40
CA TYR A 310 -4.65 14.23 -15.07
C TYR A 310 -3.74 13.06 -14.79
N ILE A 311 -3.99 11.88 -15.40
CA ILE A 311 -3.33 10.63 -15.05
C ILE A 311 -1.80 10.71 -15.19
N ILE A 312 -1.29 11.45 -16.17
CA ILE A 312 0.15 11.63 -16.36
C ILE A 312 0.78 12.28 -15.13
N PHE A 313 0.14 13.29 -14.53
CA PHE A 313 0.65 13.98 -13.35
C PHE A 313 0.67 13.06 -12.13
N TYR A 314 -0.35 12.17 -11.99
CA TYR A 314 -0.38 11.16 -10.94
C TYR A 314 0.71 10.10 -11.13
N SER A 315 0.95 9.67 -12.36
CA SER A 315 1.98 8.66 -12.67
C SER A 315 3.41 9.15 -12.42
N LEU A 316 3.65 10.47 -12.42
CA LEU A 316 4.95 11.05 -12.05
C LEU A 316 5.36 10.68 -10.62
N GLY A 317 4.42 10.37 -9.72
CA GLY A 317 4.71 9.91 -8.37
C GLY A 317 5.67 8.73 -8.32
N VAL A 318 5.60 7.81 -9.28
CA VAL A 318 6.51 6.66 -9.40
C VAL A 318 7.98 7.09 -9.58
N PHE A 319 8.21 8.18 -10.33
CA PHE A 319 9.58 8.69 -10.53
C PHE A 319 10.17 9.32 -9.26
N GLY A 320 9.34 9.89 -8.39
CA GLY A 320 9.77 10.34 -7.06
C GLY A 320 10.00 9.18 -6.10
N LEU A 321 9.11 8.17 -6.15
CA LEU A 321 9.17 6.99 -5.30
C LEU A 321 10.42 6.14 -5.57
N TYR A 322 10.88 6.08 -6.80
CA TYR A 322 12.01 5.25 -7.21
C TYR A 322 13.34 5.64 -6.51
N PRO A 323 13.84 6.90 -6.56
CA PRO A 323 15.00 7.30 -5.78
C PRO A 323 14.75 7.25 -4.26
N TYR A 324 13.52 7.53 -3.82
CA TYR A 324 13.14 7.43 -2.42
C TYR A 324 13.37 6.00 -1.90
N GLU A 325 12.88 4.95 -2.58
CA GLU A 325 13.08 3.57 -2.15
C GLU A 325 14.55 3.13 -2.17
N THR A 326 15.36 3.69 -3.07
CA THR A 326 16.82 3.45 -3.09
C THR A 326 17.47 3.93 -1.79
N TYR A 327 17.26 5.18 -1.42
CA TYR A 327 17.89 5.77 -0.22
C TYR A 327 17.25 5.27 1.06
N LYS A 328 15.95 4.99 1.06
CA LYS A 328 15.24 4.36 2.19
C LYS A 328 15.83 2.99 2.51
N THR A 329 16.04 2.16 1.51
CA THR A 329 16.64 0.82 1.70
C THR A 329 18.03 0.92 2.32
N LEU A 330 18.84 1.90 1.88
CA LEU A 330 20.15 2.17 2.48
C LEU A 330 20.03 2.63 3.95
N CYS A 331 19.09 3.51 4.28
CA CYS A 331 18.84 3.92 5.67
C CYS A 331 18.43 2.73 6.55
N ILE A 332 17.58 1.84 6.04
CA ILE A 332 17.14 0.64 6.76
C ILE A 332 18.32 -0.30 7.00
N SER A 333 19.15 -0.56 5.98
CA SER A 333 20.31 -1.45 6.11
C SER A 333 21.33 -0.95 7.14
N GLN A 334 21.38 0.37 7.36
CA GLN A 334 22.25 1.03 8.33
C GLN A 334 21.60 1.24 9.71
N GLY A 335 20.39 0.74 9.94
CA GLY A 335 19.66 0.92 11.21
C GLY A 335 19.28 2.38 11.51
N LYS A 336 19.23 3.25 10.50
CA LYS A 336 18.99 4.70 10.65
C LYS A 336 17.50 5.06 10.48
N SER A 337 16.61 4.38 11.19
CA SER A 337 15.14 4.57 11.10
C SER A 337 14.69 6.00 11.43
N PHE A 338 15.40 6.72 12.31
CA PHE A 338 15.07 8.11 12.64
C PHE A 338 15.19 9.08 11.46
N ILE A 339 16.14 8.83 10.54
CA ILE A 339 16.28 9.63 9.31
C ILE A 339 15.04 9.47 8.43
N LEU A 340 14.49 8.27 8.38
CA LEU A 340 13.26 8.00 7.63
C LEU A 340 12.09 8.82 8.18
N LEU A 341 11.96 8.90 9.49
CA LEU A 341 10.90 9.68 10.13
C LEU A 341 11.02 11.17 9.79
N ILE A 342 12.22 11.75 9.89
CA ILE A 342 12.46 13.17 9.53
C ILE A 342 12.09 13.44 8.08
N GLY A 343 12.60 12.65 7.14
CA GLY A 343 12.32 12.86 5.72
C GLY A 343 10.84 12.69 5.39
N SER A 344 10.18 11.70 6.00
CA SER A 344 8.75 11.51 5.82
C SER A 344 7.94 12.67 6.39
N THR A 345 8.30 13.21 7.55
CA THR A 345 7.64 14.38 8.13
C THR A 345 7.74 15.59 7.19
N ILE A 346 8.93 15.87 6.66
CA ILE A 346 9.15 16.98 5.72
C ILE A 346 8.30 16.79 4.45
N GLY A 347 8.36 15.61 3.83
CA GLY A 347 7.63 15.34 2.60
C GLY A 347 6.12 15.47 2.76
N VAL A 348 5.54 14.90 3.83
CA VAL A 348 4.09 14.96 4.06
C VAL A 348 3.61 16.36 4.40
N ILE A 349 4.41 17.17 5.12
CA ILE A 349 4.07 18.58 5.39
C ILE A 349 4.04 19.37 4.08
N ILE A 350 5.06 19.23 3.23
CA ILE A 350 5.10 19.87 1.91
C ILE A 350 3.87 19.50 1.09
N ARG A 351 3.55 18.21 1.01
CA ARG A 351 2.36 17.71 0.31
C ARG A 351 1.08 18.33 0.83
N PHE A 352 0.90 18.33 2.15
CA PHE A 352 -0.29 18.86 2.80
C PHE A 352 -0.49 20.34 2.52
N LEU A 353 0.56 21.16 2.70
CA LEU A 353 0.52 22.60 2.46
C LEU A 353 0.21 22.94 1.00
N ILE A 354 0.84 22.24 0.04
CA ILE A 354 0.57 22.46 -1.40
C ILE A 354 -0.89 22.13 -1.71
N CYS A 355 -1.43 21.01 -1.21
CA CYS A 355 -2.80 20.64 -1.46
C CYS A 355 -3.81 21.66 -0.88
N LEU A 356 -3.57 22.16 0.31
CA LEU A 356 -4.41 23.22 0.91
C LEU A 356 -4.40 24.51 0.09
N LEU A 357 -3.23 24.96 -0.35
CA LEU A 357 -3.09 26.19 -1.13
C LEU A 357 -3.84 26.15 -2.47
N PHE A 358 -3.90 24.98 -3.11
CA PHE A 358 -4.47 24.83 -4.44
C PHE A 358 -5.87 24.20 -4.47
N LEU A 359 -6.45 23.83 -3.32
CA LEU A 359 -7.73 23.13 -3.22
C LEU A 359 -8.86 23.81 -4.03
N ASN A 360 -9.00 25.13 -3.87
CA ASN A 360 -10.08 25.91 -4.48
C ASN A 360 -9.71 26.48 -5.85
N THR A 361 -8.60 26.02 -6.45
CA THR A 361 -8.16 26.50 -7.77
C THR A 361 -8.65 25.58 -8.90
N PRO A 362 -8.74 26.08 -10.14
CA PRO A 362 -9.05 25.24 -11.30
C PRO A 362 -7.95 24.17 -11.54
N PHE A 363 -6.75 24.36 -11.00
CA PHE A 363 -5.59 23.47 -11.15
C PHE A 363 -5.51 22.37 -10.07
N ALA A 364 -6.49 22.30 -9.15
CA ALA A 364 -6.44 21.37 -8.00
C ALA A 364 -6.07 19.94 -8.41
N LEU A 365 -6.74 19.34 -9.42
CA LEU A 365 -6.47 17.97 -9.84
C LEU A 365 -5.04 17.77 -10.39
N PHE A 366 -4.48 18.72 -11.12
CA PHE A 366 -3.08 18.67 -11.59
C PHE A 366 -2.11 18.71 -10.41
N VAL A 367 -2.35 19.61 -9.46
CA VAL A 367 -1.51 19.75 -8.27
C VAL A 367 -1.59 18.51 -7.40
N PHE A 368 -2.78 17.96 -7.18
CA PHE A 368 -2.95 16.71 -6.43
C PHE A 368 -2.27 15.52 -7.12
N GLY A 369 -2.14 15.53 -8.44
CA GLY A 369 -1.36 14.54 -9.17
C GLY A 369 0.15 14.67 -8.91
N ILE A 370 0.71 15.86 -9.17
CA ILE A 370 2.16 16.04 -9.11
C ILE A 370 2.72 16.07 -7.69
N VAL A 371 1.90 16.35 -6.68
CA VAL A 371 2.37 16.48 -5.30
C VAL A 371 2.96 15.18 -4.74
N ASN A 372 2.56 14.01 -5.24
CA ASN A 372 3.17 12.74 -4.87
C ASN A 372 4.64 12.67 -5.31
N PHE A 373 4.94 13.16 -6.52
CA PHE A 373 6.32 13.28 -6.99
C PHE A 373 7.12 14.21 -6.09
N ILE A 374 6.58 15.37 -5.75
CA ILE A 374 7.26 16.38 -4.91
C ILE A 374 7.53 15.80 -3.52
N ASP A 375 6.56 15.11 -2.91
CA ASP A 375 6.69 14.46 -1.61
C ASP A 375 7.85 13.44 -1.62
N PHE A 376 7.80 12.43 -2.47
CA PHE A 376 8.81 11.38 -2.51
C PHE A 376 10.19 11.91 -2.93
N PHE A 377 10.24 12.86 -3.85
CA PHE A 377 11.49 13.46 -4.28
C PHE A 377 12.15 14.27 -3.17
N SER A 378 11.38 15.07 -2.41
CA SER A 378 11.90 15.83 -1.26
C SER A 378 12.46 14.90 -0.18
N ARG A 379 11.77 13.81 0.15
CA ARG A 379 12.28 12.77 1.08
C ARG A 379 13.57 12.16 0.57
N SER A 380 13.67 11.87 -0.72
CA SER A 380 14.89 11.29 -1.31
C SER A 380 16.10 12.22 -1.20
N ILE A 381 15.89 13.53 -1.36
CA ILE A 381 16.93 14.55 -1.17
C ILE A 381 17.42 14.57 0.29
N VAL A 382 16.49 14.59 1.26
CA VAL A 382 16.84 14.56 2.69
C VAL A 382 17.68 13.33 3.01
N TYR A 383 17.24 12.14 2.57
CA TYR A 383 17.99 10.90 2.83
C TYR A 383 19.37 10.92 2.18
N ARG A 384 19.49 11.39 0.93
CA ARG A 384 20.76 11.51 0.23
C ARG A 384 21.73 12.43 0.96
N ILE A 385 21.26 13.61 1.41
CA ILE A 385 22.10 14.59 2.13
C ILE A 385 22.62 13.98 3.44
N VAL A 386 21.76 13.35 4.20
CA VAL A 386 22.15 12.77 5.50
C VAL A 386 23.10 11.59 5.29
N LEU A 387 22.81 10.68 4.37
CA LEU A 387 23.69 9.56 4.05
C LEU A 387 25.05 10.01 3.55
N SER A 388 25.12 11.04 2.71
CA SER A 388 26.40 11.58 2.22
C SER A 388 27.25 12.21 3.32
N LYS A 389 26.62 12.90 4.29
CA LYS A 389 27.31 13.44 5.48
C LYS A 389 27.85 12.35 6.39
N LEU A 390 27.10 11.26 6.54
CA LEU A 390 27.54 10.12 7.32
C LEU A 390 28.71 9.40 6.66
N CYS A 391 28.72 9.24 5.34
CA CYS A 391 29.85 8.69 4.59
C CYS A 391 31.16 9.49 4.83
N LYS A 392 31.09 10.82 4.79
CA LYS A 392 32.27 11.69 4.96
C LYS A 392 32.85 11.65 6.37
N LYS A 393 32.07 11.31 7.39
CA LYS A 393 32.52 11.26 8.80
C LYS A 393 33.19 9.94 9.19
N GLY A 394 33.33 8.98 8.31
CA GLY A 394 33.98 7.68 8.61
C GLY A 394 33.31 6.84 9.72
N ASN A 395 32.14 7.26 10.22
CA ASN A 395 31.45 6.67 11.38
C ASN A 395 30.62 5.44 11.00
N PHE A 396 31.16 4.52 10.21
CA PHE A 396 30.53 3.25 9.88
C PHE A 396 31.43 2.09 10.25
N SER A 397 31.44 1.73 11.53
CA SER A 397 31.69 0.34 11.94
C SER A 397 30.35 -0.41 11.88
N ILE A 398 30.31 -1.47 11.14
CA ILE A 398 29.25 -2.48 11.13
C ILE A 398 29.19 -3.14 12.51
#